data_ff59c0278992f673f1266debb219fe8b
#
_entry.id   ff59c0278992f673f1266debb219fe8b
#
_cell.length_a   1.000
_cell.length_b   1.000
_cell.length_c   1.000
_cell.angle_alpha   90.00
_cell.angle_beta   90.00
_cell.angle_gamma   90.00
#
_symmetry.space_group_name_H-M   'P 1'
#
loop_
_entity.id
_entity.type
_entity.pdbx_description
1 polymer ?
#
loop_
_entity_poly.entity_id
_entity_poly.type
_entity_poly.pdbx_seq_one_letter_code
_entity_poly.pdbx_strand_id
1 'polypeptide(L)'
;MTSSRDLPAPPSAEQRPYTYEVHGETIDDPWAWLRDPKYPQVGDEDVLGYLKAENAYFDAAMKPHEQLVEQLFQEMKGRLKEDESSVPVRDGGWLYWWAFTPGAQYRTWYRKSVEGGEEQILFDEPGAAEGKDYFRLGALEVSPDGRLAAILVDDNGSERFKLRIRDIASGADLETVTDVAIGQPLWSSDSGGIVFTEVNEQWRSYRARYHRLGAPAAEAVTLYEETEELGFTVSIGRSHDRSLIFLATGDNTTTEVRFVPAADPAAAPVLISPRKPGREYSVDAAHGRLWIVTNDDHVNFRLAEADPARPGDWATVVPGSDRVYLRGATSYRDHIALSTRVDGLDQLVLRGYAGDEERIPFAEASYSAGFSGNPEFAPDAYRLH
;
A
#
# COMPACT_ATOMS: atom_id res chain seq x y z
N MET A 1 32.91 -30.09 13.57
CA MET A 1 31.90 -29.81 14.61
C MET A 1 32.61 -29.08 15.73
N THR A 2 32.52 -27.75 15.75
CA THR A 2 33.04 -26.91 16.85
C THR A 2 32.22 -27.27 18.10
N SER A 3 32.93 -27.66 19.17
CA SER A 3 32.29 -27.98 20.44
C SER A 3 31.60 -26.71 20.99
N SER A 4 30.42 -26.86 21.57
CA SER A 4 29.70 -25.79 22.28
C SER A 4 30.46 -25.13 23.42
N ARG A 5 31.73 -25.55 23.63
CA ARG A 5 32.65 -25.05 24.67
C ARG A 5 33.48 -23.84 24.25
N ASP A 6 33.47 -23.47 22.96
CA ASP A 6 34.33 -22.40 22.45
C ASP A 6 33.59 -21.06 22.18
N LEU A 7 32.26 -21.04 22.40
CA LEU A 7 31.52 -19.80 22.29
C LEU A 7 31.57 -18.98 23.58
N PRO A 8 31.65 -17.65 23.49
CA PRO A 8 31.48 -16.80 24.66
C PRO A 8 30.10 -17.05 25.30
N ALA A 9 29.95 -16.74 26.57
CA ALA A 9 28.61 -16.76 27.18
C ALA A 9 27.70 -15.71 26.50
N PRO A 10 26.45 -16.03 26.24
CA PRO A 10 25.52 -15.01 25.72
C PRO A 10 25.39 -13.85 26.71
N PRO A 11 25.25 -12.61 26.23
CA PRO A 11 24.97 -11.47 27.09
C PRO A 11 23.68 -11.70 27.89
N SER A 12 23.64 -11.13 29.08
CA SER A 12 22.45 -11.16 29.91
C SER A 12 22.11 -9.73 30.33
N ALA A 13 20.92 -9.30 29.98
CA ALA A 13 20.44 -7.99 30.38
C ALA A 13 20.26 -7.94 31.92
N GLU A 14 20.79 -6.90 32.53
CA GLU A 14 20.61 -6.62 33.96
C GLU A 14 19.14 -6.43 34.28
N GLN A 15 18.65 -7.03 35.36
CA GLN A 15 17.30 -6.75 35.84
C GLN A 15 17.32 -5.47 36.68
N ARG A 16 16.50 -4.49 36.29
CA ARG A 16 16.33 -3.21 36.98
C ARG A 16 14.88 -3.08 37.44
N PRO A 17 14.59 -2.86 38.74
CA PRO A 17 13.22 -2.73 39.21
C PRO A 17 12.48 -1.62 38.46
N TYR A 18 11.39 -1.98 37.78
CA TYR A 18 10.49 -1.05 37.14
C TYR A 18 9.08 -1.63 37.11
N THR A 19 8.10 -0.84 37.59
CA THR A 19 6.69 -1.24 37.60
C THR A 19 5.84 -0.15 36.99
N TYR A 20 4.77 -0.53 36.30
CA TYR A 20 3.77 0.39 35.78
C TYR A 20 2.37 -0.24 35.86
N GLU A 21 1.33 0.57 35.78
CA GLU A 21 -0.06 0.09 35.80
C GLU A 21 -0.70 0.18 34.44
N VAL A 22 -1.36 -0.90 34.02
CA VAL A 22 -2.14 -1.01 32.78
C VAL A 22 -3.43 -1.76 33.07
N HIS A 23 -4.56 -1.18 32.71
CA HIS A 23 -5.90 -1.78 32.92
C HIS A 23 -6.20 -2.23 34.35
N GLY A 24 -5.61 -1.54 35.34
CA GLY A 24 -5.80 -1.86 36.76
C GLY A 24 -4.91 -3.00 37.29
N GLU A 25 -3.98 -3.47 36.48
CA GLU A 25 -2.97 -4.48 36.87
C GLU A 25 -1.59 -3.83 36.95
N THR A 26 -0.83 -4.16 38.01
CA THR A 26 0.57 -3.76 38.14
C THR A 26 1.45 -4.72 37.36
N ILE A 27 2.19 -4.21 36.39
CA ILE A 27 3.16 -4.97 35.60
C ILE A 27 4.56 -4.70 36.13
N ASP A 28 5.31 -5.76 36.44
CA ASP A 28 6.73 -5.73 36.77
C ASP A 28 7.54 -6.04 35.49
N ASP A 29 8.28 -5.03 35.00
CA ASP A 29 9.10 -5.16 33.79
C ASP A 29 10.57 -4.78 34.09
N PRO A 30 11.36 -5.73 34.62
CA PRO A 30 12.75 -5.45 34.97
C PRO A 30 13.66 -5.13 33.79
N TRP A 31 13.18 -5.25 32.55
CA TRP A 31 13.92 -4.96 31.32
C TRP A 31 13.39 -3.72 30.57
N ALA A 32 12.49 -2.93 31.16
CA ALA A 32 11.96 -1.69 30.56
C ALA A 32 13.06 -0.72 30.09
N TRP A 33 14.24 -0.75 30.74
CA TRP A 33 15.40 0.08 30.39
C TRP A 33 16.00 -0.22 29.02
N LEU A 34 15.73 -1.42 28.43
CA LEU A 34 16.20 -1.77 27.07
C LEU A 34 15.53 -0.94 25.98
N ARG A 35 14.44 -0.26 26.29
CA ARG A 35 13.80 0.69 25.39
C ARG A 35 14.30 2.10 25.68
N ASP A 36 15.11 2.67 24.77
CA ASP A 36 15.51 4.06 24.84
C ASP A 36 14.27 4.95 24.76
N PRO A 37 14.04 5.89 25.71
CA PRO A 37 12.93 6.82 25.68
C PRO A 37 12.89 7.72 24.44
N LYS A 38 14.03 7.88 23.75
CA LYS A 38 14.18 8.70 22.55
C LYS A 38 14.03 7.88 21.24
N TYR A 39 13.61 6.61 21.36
CA TYR A 39 13.36 5.82 20.16
C TYR A 39 12.57 6.61 19.12
N PRO A 40 12.94 6.60 17.80
CA PRO A 40 13.88 5.66 17.16
C PRO A 40 15.38 6.03 17.29
N GLN A 41 15.72 7.18 17.87
CA GLN A 41 17.12 7.51 18.17
C GLN A 41 17.53 6.76 19.44
N VAL A 42 18.47 5.83 19.31
CA VAL A 42 19.04 5.13 20.47
C VAL A 42 20.36 5.80 20.84
N GLY A 43 20.35 6.49 21.96
CA GLY A 43 21.51 7.24 22.48
C GLY A 43 21.92 6.85 23.91
N ASP A 44 21.12 6.02 24.58
CA ASP A 44 21.43 5.52 25.92
C ASP A 44 22.64 4.56 25.86
N GLU A 45 23.69 4.85 26.64
CA GLU A 45 24.94 4.11 26.61
C GLU A 45 24.79 2.67 27.12
N ASP A 46 23.90 2.40 28.06
CA ASP A 46 23.64 1.07 28.58
C ASP A 46 22.92 0.21 27.56
N VAL A 47 21.90 0.78 26.88
CA VAL A 47 21.19 0.11 25.77
C VAL A 47 22.15 -0.21 24.63
N LEU A 48 22.96 0.78 24.21
CA LEU A 48 23.96 0.58 23.14
C LEU A 48 25.02 -0.44 23.53
N GLY A 49 25.46 -0.42 24.81
CA GLY A 49 26.42 -1.39 25.35
C GLY A 49 25.88 -2.82 25.26
N TYR A 50 24.63 -3.03 25.65
CA TYR A 50 23.98 -4.33 25.57
C TYR A 50 23.81 -4.80 24.12
N LEU A 51 23.32 -3.94 23.22
CA LEU A 51 23.17 -4.26 21.80
C LEU A 51 24.50 -4.63 21.13
N LYS A 52 25.57 -3.90 21.44
CA LYS A 52 26.92 -4.22 20.94
C LYS A 52 27.44 -5.57 21.46
N ALA A 53 27.13 -5.92 22.72
CA ALA A 53 27.50 -7.21 23.28
C ALA A 53 26.75 -8.37 22.60
N GLU A 54 25.44 -8.19 22.31
CA GLU A 54 24.64 -9.15 21.56
C GLU A 54 25.19 -9.36 20.13
N ASN A 55 25.50 -8.27 19.42
CA ASN A 55 26.12 -8.35 18.10
C ASN A 55 27.48 -9.08 18.14
N ALA A 56 28.33 -8.76 19.12
CA ALA A 56 29.61 -9.44 19.26
C ALA A 56 29.46 -10.95 19.57
N TYR A 57 28.47 -11.32 20.36
CA TYR A 57 28.13 -12.74 20.59
C TYR A 57 27.64 -13.41 19.31
N PHE A 58 26.72 -12.76 18.57
CA PHE A 58 26.24 -13.28 17.28
C PHE A 58 27.40 -13.49 16.29
N ASP A 59 28.27 -12.51 16.13
CA ASP A 59 29.44 -12.59 15.23
C ASP A 59 30.33 -13.75 15.60
N ALA A 60 30.63 -13.92 16.90
CA ALA A 60 31.47 -15.03 17.39
C ALA A 60 30.78 -16.39 17.14
N ALA A 61 29.47 -16.47 17.32
CA ALA A 61 28.68 -17.70 17.09
C ALA A 61 28.60 -18.05 15.60
N MET A 62 28.47 -17.05 14.73
CA MET A 62 28.33 -17.23 13.27
C MET A 62 29.68 -17.43 12.55
N LYS A 63 30.76 -16.94 13.10
CA LYS A 63 32.08 -17.03 12.49
C LYS A 63 32.48 -18.44 11.99
N PRO A 64 32.26 -19.54 12.72
CA PRO A 64 32.52 -20.88 12.20
C PRO A 64 31.67 -21.30 11.01
N HIS A 65 30.60 -20.58 10.74
CA HIS A 65 29.60 -20.87 9.69
C HIS A 65 29.73 -19.95 8.47
N GLU A 66 30.65 -19.00 8.44
CA GLU A 66 30.85 -18.03 7.35
C GLU A 66 30.89 -18.69 5.96
N GLN A 67 31.61 -19.81 5.83
CA GLN A 67 31.67 -20.52 4.55
C GLN A 67 30.34 -21.11 4.12
N LEU A 68 29.55 -21.65 5.08
CA LEU A 68 28.19 -22.16 4.80
C LEU A 68 27.25 -21.02 4.45
N VAL A 69 27.34 -19.90 5.17
CA VAL A 69 26.52 -18.69 4.88
C VAL A 69 26.80 -18.21 3.47
N GLU A 70 28.08 -18.09 3.08
CA GLU A 70 28.45 -17.67 1.71
C GLU A 70 27.97 -18.67 0.65
N GLN A 71 28.14 -19.97 0.90
CA GLN A 71 27.64 -21.00 -0.01
C GLN A 71 26.12 -20.89 -0.21
N LEU A 72 25.35 -20.79 0.88
CA LEU A 72 23.90 -20.66 0.81
C LEU A 72 23.48 -19.36 0.12
N PHE A 73 24.17 -18.28 0.38
CA PHE A 73 23.94 -16.99 -0.29
C PHE A 73 24.11 -17.12 -1.81
N GLN A 74 25.21 -17.71 -2.28
CA GLN A 74 25.47 -17.91 -3.70
C GLN A 74 24.46 -18.89 -4.34
N GLU A 75 24.08 -19.95 -3.64
CA GLU A 75 23.03 -20.87 -4.11
C GLU A 75 21.66 -20.17 -4.25
N MET A 76 21.27 -19.35 -3.27
CA MET A 76 20.01 -18.58 -3.34
C MET A 76 20.05 -17.54 -4.45
N LYS A 77 21.15 -16.76 -4.52
CA LYS A 77 21.35 -15.75 -5.57
C LYS A 77 21.32 -16.38 -6.97
N GLY A 78 21.97 -17.53 -7.15
CA GLY A 78 22.01 -18.23 -8.44
C GLY A 78 20.65 -18.76 -8.92
N ARG A 79 19.63 -18.76 -8.09
CA ARG A 79 18.24 -19.11 -8.47
C ARG A 79 17.43 -17.91 -8.94
N LEU A 80 17.91 -16.70 -8.73
CA LEU A 80 17.25 -15.48 -9.16
C LEU A 80 17.57 -15.17 -10.62
N LYS A 81 16.56 -14.77 -11.36
CA LYS A 81 16.73 -14.22 -12.70
C LYS A 81 17.12 -12.74 -12.57
N GLU A 82 18.38 -12.41 -12.82
CA GLU A 82 18.87 -11.03 -12.62
C GLU A 82 18.36 -10.03 -13.67
N ASP A 83 17.92 -10.49 -14.85
CA ASP A 83 17.37 -9.68 -15.94
C ASP A 83 15.83 -9.70 -15.96
N GLU A 84 15.21 -9.77 -14.78
CA GLU A 84 13.75 -9.84 -14.65
C GLU A 84 13.09 -8.50 -15.02
N SER A 85 11.94 -8.60 -15.66
CA SER A 85 11.06 -7.46 -15.94
C SER A 85 9.61 -7.81 -15.66
N SER A 86 8.81 -6.80 -15.31
CA SER A 86 7.37 -6.99 -15.23
C SER A 86 6.75 -7.08 -16.63
N VAL A 87 5.59 -7.72 -16.72
CA VAL A 87 4.77 -7.64 -17.93
C VAL A 87 4.26 -6.20 -18.09
N PRO A 88 4.40 -5.56 -19.28
CA PRO A 88 3.92 -4.20 -19.47
C PRO A 88 2.40 -4.10 -19.23
N VAL A 89 1.97 -3.11 -18.45
CA VAL A 89 0.57 -2.82 -18.12
C VAL A 89 0.12 -1.61 -18.90
N ARG A 90 -1.00 -1.75 -19.64
CA ARG A 90 -1.63 -0.62 -20.33
C ARG A 90 -2.41 0.23 -19.34
N ASP A 91 -2.19 1.54 -19.40
CA ASP A 91 -3.03 2.56 -18.76
C ASP A 91 -3.14 3.77 -19.70
N GLY A 92 -4.33 3.97 -20.25
CA GLY A 92 -4.60 4.97 -21.28
C GLY A 92 -3.77 4.77 -22.55
N GLY A 93 -3.06 5.80 -22.97
CA GLY A 93 -2.19 5.79 -24.13
C GLY A 93 -0.81 5.18 -23.90
N TRP A 94 -0.55 4.57 -22.74
CA TRP A 94 0.78 4.14 -22.35
C TRP A 94 0.83 2.69 -21.88
N LEU A 95 1.97 2.04 -22.11
CA LEU A 95 2.40 0.78 -21.48
C LEU A 95 3.43 1.12 -20.43
N TYR A 96 3.29 0.56 -19.22
CA TYR A 96 4.18 0.77 -18.07
C TYR A 96 4.77 -0.54 -17.61
N TRP A 97 6.08 -0.57 -17.32
CA TRP A 97 6.76 -1.74 -16.75
C TRP A 97 8.02 -1.29 -16.00
N TRP A 98 8.57 -2.22 -15.28
CA TRP A 98 9.91 -2.10 -14.68
C TRP A 98 10.80 -3.24 -15.17
N ALA A 99 12.12 -3.02 -15.11
CA ALA A 99 13.12 -4.04 -15.40
C ALA A 99 14.35 -3.88 -14.48
N PHE A 100 15.01 -5.01 -14.20
CA PHE A 100 16.34 -5.02 -13.61
C PHE A 100 17.40 -5.09 -14.72
N THR A 101 18.46 -4.33 -14.56
CA THR A 101 19.71 -4.56 -15.29
C THR A 101 20.53 -5.61 -14.54
N PRO A 102 21.15 -6.60 -15.22
CA PRO A 102 21.97 -7.61 -14.55
C PRO A 102 22.98 -6.99 -13.56
N GLY A 103 22.99 -7.49 -12.34
CA GLY A 103 23.82 -6.99 -11.23
C GLY A 103 23.29 -5.76 -10.49
N ALA A 104 22.19 -5.14 -10.96
CA ALA A 104 21.57 -4.02 -10.26
C ALA A 104 20.72 -4.50 -9.06
N GLN A 105 20.75 -3.75 -7.97
CA GLN A 105 19.92 -4.00 -6.79
C GLN A 105 18.52 -3.35 -6.89
N TYR A 106 18.36 -2.37 -7.77
CA TYR A 106 17.17 -1.57 -7.95
C TYR A 106 16.67 -1.65 -9.38
N ARG A 107 15.39 -1.31 -9.58
CA ARG A 107 14.70 -1.35 -10.87
C ARG A 107 14.82 -0.03 -11.61
N THR A 108 14.71 -0.09 -12.92
CA THR A 108 14.40 1.08 -13.74
C THR A 108 12.96 0.96 -14.22
N TRP A 109 12.20 2.05 -14.11
CA TRP A 109 10.80 2.15 -14.50
C TRP A 109 10.68 2.80 -15.85
N TYR A 110 9.86 2.20 -16.70
CA TYR A 110 9.71 2.56 -18.11
C TYR A 110 8.26 2.81 -18.48
N ARG A 111 8.08 3.57 -19.54
CA ARG A 111 6.83 3.62 -20.29
C ARG A 111 7.10 3.69 -21.80
N LYS A 112 6.07 3.30 -22.60
CA LYS A 112 6.07 3.41 -24.05
C LYS A 112 4.66 3.70 -24.53
N SER A 113 4.50 4.56 -25.55
CA SER A 113 3.19 4.79 -26.17
C SER A 113 2.63 3.50 -26.78
N VAL A 114 1.33 3.27 -26.61
CA VAL A 114 0.63 2.15 -27.26
C VAL A 114 0.64 2.27 -28.79
N GLU A 115 0.80 3.47 -29.32
CA GLU A 115 0.93 3.74 -30.77
C GLU A 115 2.34 3.44 -31.30
N GLY A 116 3.28 3.06 -30.43
CA GLY A 116 4.68 2.80 -30.77
C GLY A 116 5.60 3.97 -30.37
N GLY A 117 6.85 3.92 -30.85
CA GLY A 117 7.87 4.93 -30.53
C GLY A 117 8.95 4.40 -29.60
N GLU A 118 9.77 5.29 -29.06
CA GLU A 118 10.87 4.95 -28.16
C GLU A 118 10.39 4.70 -26.73
N GLU A 119 11.13 3.88 -26.01
CA GLU A 119 10.95 3.68 -24.57
C GLU A 119 11.43 4.89 -23.80
N GLN A 120 10.68 5.29 -22.78
CA GLN A 120 11.00 6.41 -21.92
C GLN A 120 11.25 5.89 -20.50
N ILE A 121 12.33 6.34 -19.88
CA ILE A 121 12.58 6.11 -18.46
C ILE A 121 11.68 7.06 -17.66
N LEU A 122 10.84 6.48 -16.80
CA LEU A 122 10.04 7.24 -15.83
C LEU A 122 10.84 7.54 -14.56
N PHE A 123 11.58 6.53 -14.09
CA PHE A 123 12.40 6.66 -12.89
C PHE A 123 13.55 5.64 -12.90
N ASP A 124 14.75 6.13 -12.67
CA ASP A 124 15.97 5.35 -12.55
C ASP A 124 16.32 5.20 -11.05
N GLU A 125 15.88 4.08 -10.41
CA GLU A 125 16.21 3.82 -9.02
C GLU A 125 17.72 3.63 -8.80
N PRO A 126 18.47 2.88 -9.66
CA PRO A 126 19.93 2.78 -9.54
C PRO A 126 20.61 4.13 -9.44
N GLY A 127 20.33 5.05 -10.37
CA GLY A 127 20.90 6.41 -10.35
C GLY A 127 20.44 7.22 -9.14
N ALA A 128 19.18 7.05 -8.70
CA ALA A 128 18.67 7.74 -7.51
C ALA A 128 19.25 7.22 -6.20
N ALA A 129 19.72 5.96 -6.16
CA ALA A 129 20.35 5.31 -5.00
C ALA A 129 21.87 5.60 -4.90
N GLU A 130 22.51 6.10 -5.97
CA GLU A 130 23.94 6.31 -6.00
C GLU A 130 24.42 7.22 -4.85
N GLY A 131 25.43 6.76 -4.12
CA GLY A 131 26.01 7.49 -3.00
C GLY A 131 25.16 7.55 -1.73
N LYS A 132 24.09 6.75 -1.64
CA LYS A 132 23.27 6.66 -0.43
C LYS A 132 23.47 5.33 0.28
N ASP A 133 23.43 5.35 1.59
CA ASP A 133 23.47 4.14 2.43
C ASP A 133 22.16 3.34 2.35
N TYR A 134 21.05 4.03 2.05
CA TYR A 134 19.73 3.44 1.91
C TYR A 134 18.92 4.17 0.83
N PHE A 135 18.14 3.40 0.06
CA PHE A 135 17.19 3.94 -0.91
C PHE A 135 15.99 3.00 -1.06
N ARG A 136 14.80 3.57 -1.09
CA ARG A 136 13.56 2.85 -1.40
C ARG A 136 12.59 3.77 -2.15
N LEU A 137 12.12 3.32 -3.31
CA LEU A 137 10.95 3.89 -3.96
C LEU A 137 9.69 3.29 -3.34
N GLY A 138 8.87 4.10 -2.69
CA GLY A 138 7.63 3.67 -2.04
C GLY A 138 6.44 3.66 -3.00
N ALA A 139 6.38 4.65 -3.91
CA ALA A 139 5.34 4.76 -4.92
C ALA A 139 5.82 5.58 -6.12
N LEU A 140 5.23 5.31 -7.27
CA LEU A 140 5.36 6.08 -8.50
C LEU A 140 3.96 6.15 -9.15
N GLU A 141 3.44 7.37 -9.33
CA GLU A 141 2.14 7.62 -9.95
C GLU A 141 2.27 8.70 -11.02
N VAL A 142 1.91 8.36 -12.25
CA VAL A 142 1.95 9.30 -13.38
C VAL A 142 0.67 10.12 -13.40
N SER A 143 0.80 11.44 -13.67
CA SER A 143 -0.35 12.34 -13.79
C SER A 143 -1.26 11.96 -14.96
N PRO A 144 -2.57 12.26 -14.91
CA PRO A 144 -3.51 11.97 -15.99
C PRO A 144 -3.09 12.50 -17.38
N ASP A 145 -2.41 13.64 -17.42
CA ASP A 145 -1.89 14.23 -18.67
C ASP A 145 -0.55 13.59 -19.14
N GLY A 146 0.01 12.68 -18.34
CA GLY A 146 1.24 11.97 -18.65
C GLY A 146 2.53 12.78 -18.55
N ARG A 147 2.50 14.00 -18.00
CA ARG A 147 3.67 14.91 -17.96
C ARG A 147 4.46 14.82 -16.67
N LEU A 148 3.79 14.54 -15.57
CA LEU A 148 4.37 14.55 -14.22
C LEU A 148 4.33 13.17 -13.60
N ALA A 149 5.23 12.94 -12.66
CA ALA A 149 5.21 11.78 -11.78
C ALA A 149 5.25 12.23 -10.31
N ALA A 150 4.36 11.69 -9.49
CA ALA A 150 4.45 11.74 -8.04
C ALA A 150 5.25 10.53 -7.56
N ILE A 151 6.36 10.78 -6.86
CA ILE A 151 7.25 9.75 -6.37
C ILE A 151 7.40 9.84 -4.86
N LEU A 152 7.32 8.69 -4.19
CA LEU A 152 7.62 8.54 -2.77
C LEU A 152 8.99 7.91 -2.60
N VAL A 153 9.91 8.61 -1.95
CA VAL A 153 11.28 8.16 -1.72
C VAL A 153 11.60 8.16 -0.23
N ASP A 154 12.11 7.04 0.27
CA ASP A 154 12.79 6.94 1.56
C ASP A 154 14.30 6.75 1.30
N ASP A 155 15.10 7.68 1.78
CA ASP A 155 16.56 7.69 1.60
C ASP A 155 17.33 7.54 2.92
N ASN A 156 16.65 7.13 4.01
CA ASN A 156 17.24 6.94 5.32
C ASN A 156 16.73 5.72 6.11
N GLY A 157 15.79 4.94 5.54
CA GLY A 157 15.24 3.73 6.16
C GLY A 157 14.17 3.98 7.22
N SER A 158 13.64 5.20 7.32
CA SER A 158 12.62 5.55 8.32
C SER A 158 11.20 5.10 7.95
N GLU A 159 10.97 4.66 6.73
CA GLU A 159 9.65 4.39 6.15
C GLU A 159 8.70 5.62 6.16
N ARG A 160 9.27 6.81 6.32
CA ARG A 160 8.63 8.10 6.10
C ARG A 160 9.10 8.61 4.76
N PHE A 161 8.19 8.68 3.82
CA PHE A 161 8.56 8.96 2.45
C PHE A 161 8.46 10.45 2.14
N LYS A 162 9.43 10.93 1.38
CA LYS A 162 9.39 12.24 0.75
C LYS A 162 8.54 12.15 -0.51
N LEU A 163 7.41 12.87 -0.53
CA LEU A 163 6.58 13.01 -1.72
C LEU A 163 7.14 14.13 -2.59
N ARG A 164 7.61 13.78 -3.78
CA ARG A 164 8.14 14.70 -4.77
C ARG A 164 7.33 14.66 -6.04
N ILE A 165 7.22 15.81 -6.67
CA ILE A 165 6.64 15.94 -8.02
C ILE A 165 7.77 16.15 -9.01
N ARG A 166 7.82 15.29 -10.02
CA ARG A 166 8.86 15.25 -11.05
C ARG A 166 8.28 15.52 -12.43
N ASP A 167 8.93 16.35 -13.22
CA ASP A 167 8.68 16.44 -14.66
C ASP A 167 9.35 15.26 -15.36
N ILE A 168 8.55 14.46 -16.08
CA ILE A 168 9.01 13.22 -16.69
C ILE A 168 9.99 13.50 -17.85
N ALA A 169 9.77 14.56 -18.61
CA ALA A 169 10.57 14.87 -19.80
C ALA A 169 11.99 15.31 -19.44
N SER A 170 12.14 16.13 -18.41
CA SER A 170 13.44 16.64 -17.95
C SER A 170 14.08 15.78 -16.85
N GLY A 171 13.30 14.94 -16.16
CA GLY A 171 13.73 14.20 -14.99
C GLY A 171 13.95 15.09 -13.74
N ALA A 172 13.58 16.36 -13.79
CA ALA A 172 13.78 17.30 -12.70
C ALA A 172 12.66 17.20 -11.65
N ASP A 173 13.04 17.22 -10.37
CA ASP A 173 12.09 17.37 -9.27
C ASP A 173 11.66 18.84 -9.19
N LEU A 174 10.36 19.09 -9.33
CA LEU A 174 9.77 20.44 -9.34
C LEU A 174 9.52 20.96 -7.93
N GLU A 175 9.01 20.09 -7.06
CA GLU A 175 8.71 20.41 -5.67
C GLU A 175 8.73 19.18 -4.77
N THR A 176 8.91 19.42 -3.47
CA THR A 176 8.69 18.40 -2.40
C THR A 176 7.46 18.83 -1.61
N VAL A 177 6.45 17.95 -1.56
CA VAL A 177 5.15 18.23 -0.93
C VAL A 177 5.18 17.96 0.58
N THR A 178 5.79 16.84 0.98
CA THR A 178 5.95 16.44 2.39
C THR A 178 7.09 15.43 2.51
N ASP A 179 7.59 15.22 3.72
CA ASP A 179 8.61 14.21 4.06
C ASP A 179 8.10 13.07 4.96
N VAL A 180 6.80 13.04 5.20
CA VAL A 180 6.12 12.04 6.04
C VAL A 180 4.97 11.33 5.32
N ALA A 181 5.02 11.27 3.99
CA ALA A 181 4.01 10.55 3.20
C ALA A 181 4.12 9.04 3.36
N ILE A 182 3.00 8.35 3.11
CA ILE A 182 2.92 6.89 3.02
C ILE A 182 1.83 6.49 2.01
N GLY A 183 1.94 5.27 1.48
CA GLY A 183 0.93 4.71 0.56
C GLY A 183 1.03 5.30 -0.85
N GLN A 184 0.03 5.04 -1.68
CA GLN A 184 -0.04 5.50 -3.06
C GLN A 184 -0.66 6.89 -3.12
N PRO A 185 0.04 7.94 -3.62
CA PRO A 185 -0.56 9.24 -3.86
C PRO A 185 -1.50 9.19 -5.06
N LEU A 186 -2.51 10.06 -5.11
CA LEU A 186 -3.53 10.09 -6.16
C LEU A 186 -3.63 11.47 -6.79
N TRP A 187 -3.49 11.55 -8.10
CA TRP A 187 -3.66 12.80 -8.85
C TRP A 187 -5.12 13.24 -8.92
N SER A 188 -5.35 14.56 -8.88
CA SER A 188 -6.59 15.14 -9.38
C SER A 188 -6.75 14.88 -10.87
N SER A 189 -7.98 14.84 -11.37
CA SER A 189 -8.24 14.51 -12.78
C SER A 189 -7.69 15.54 -13.77
N ASP A 190 -7.45 16.78 -13.34
CA ASP A 190 -6.86 17.87 -14.12
C ASP A 190 -5.32 17.90 -14.04
N SER A 191 -4.69 16.93 -13.35
CA SER A 191 -3.24 16.92 -13.08
C SER A 191 -2.73 18.13 -12.26
N GLY A 192 -3.63 18.91 -11.66
CA GLY A 192 -3.31 20.17 -10.97
C GLY A 192 -2.99 20.01 -9.49
N GLY A 193 -3.11 18.82 -8.94
CA GLY A 193 -2.84 18.56 -7.53
C GLY A 193 -2.79 17.09 -7.17
N ILE A 194 -2.41 16.80 -5.93
CA ILE A 194 -2.16 15.46 -5.42
C ILE A 194 -2.82 15.24 -4.07
N VAL A 195 -3.52 14.12 -3.92
CA VAL A 195 -4.03 13.63 -2.62
C VAL A 195 -3.04 12.60 -2.10
N PHE A 196 -2.69 12.68 -0.83
CA PHE A 196 -1.72 11.81 -0.18
C PHE A 196 -2.06 11.58 1.28
N THR A 197 -1.47 10.55 1.87
CA THR A 197 -1.58 10.25 3.31
C THR A 197 -0.26 10.51 4.01
N GLU A 198 -0.34 10.86 5.29
CA GLU A 198 0.79 11.13 6.17
C GLU A 198 0.79 10.22 7.39
N VAL A 199 1.99 9.87 7.87
CA VAL A 199 2.18 9.13 9.11
C VAL A 199 2.51 10.06 10.27
N ASN A 200 2.08 9.68 11.48
CA ASN A 200 2.45 10.34 12.71
C ASN A 200 3.80 9.80 13.27
N GLU A 201 4.17 10.23 14.47
CA GLU A 201 5.40 9.79 15.15
C GLU A 201 5.43 8.28 15.43
N GLN A 202 4.26 7.63 15.56
CA GLN A 202 4.11 6.20 15.80
C GLN A 202 3.99 5.39 14.50
N TRP A 203 4.35 5.94 13.34
CA TRP A 203 4.23 5.31 11.99
C TRP A 203 2.81 4.90 11.62
N ARG A 204 1.81 5.55 12.20
CA ARG A 204 0.42 5.30 11.82
C ARG A 204 -0.01 6.30 10.75
N SER A 205 -0.55 5.81 9.63
CA SER A 205 -1.24 6.65 8.66
C SER A 205 -2.50 7.20 9.32
N TYR A 206 -2.56 8.51 9.53
CA TYR A 206 -3.63 9.13 10.33
C TYR A 206 -4.35 10.27 9.63
N ARG A 207 -3.78 10.78 8.53
CA ARG A 207 -4.29 11.98 7.88
C ARG A 207 -4.19 11.88 6.36
N ALA A 208 -5.25 12.30 5.65
CA ALA A 208 -5.26 12.51 4.21
C ALA A 208 -5.30 13.99 3.88
N ARG A 209 -4.48 14.45 2.93
CA ARG A 209 -4.37 15.85 2.52
C ARG A 209 -4.42 15.98 1.00
N TYR A 210 -4.82 17.15 0.54
CA TYR A 210 -4.72 17.57 -0.86
C TYR A 210 -3.76 18.74 -1.00
N HIS A 211 -2.80 18.63 -1.90
CA HIS A 211 -1.87 19.69 -2.25
C HIS A 211 -2.09 20.11 -3.71
N ARG A 212 -2.30 21.40 -3.93
CA ARG A 212 -2.33 22.01 -5.26
C ARG A 212 -0.90 22.31 -5.69
N LEU A 213 -0.52 21.85 -6.89
CA LEU A 213 0.84 22.07 -7.42
C LEU A 213 1.19 23.56 -7.48
N GLY A 214 2.44 23.88 -7.10
CA GLY A 214 2.96 25.24 -7.07
C GLY A 214 2.45 26.10 -5.91
N ALA A 215 1.55 25.60 -5.04
CA ALA A 215 1.21 26.26 -3.79
C ALA A 215 2.23 25.92 -2.70
N PRO A 216 2.37 26.73 -1.65
CA PRO A 216 3.18 26.34 -0.50
C PRO A 216 2.70 25.03 0.13
N ALA A 217 3.62 24.11 0.45
CA ALA A 217 3.27 22.80 1.05
C ALA A 217 2.46 22.95 2.35
N ALA A 218 2.67 24.00 3.12
CA ALA A 218 1.91 24.31 4.35
C ALA A 218 0.42 24.60 4.09
N GLU A 219 0.06 25.01 2.87
CA GLU A 219 -1.32 25.32 2.46
C GLU A 219 -2.09 24.06 2.01
N ALA A 220 -1.48 22.88 2.03
CA ALA A 220 -2.19 21.65 1.71
C ALA A 220 -3.41 21.46 2.61
N VAL A 221 -4.57 21.20 1.98
CA VAL A 221 -5.86 21.08 2.66
C VAL A 221 -5.95 19.72 3.34
N THR A 222 -6.28 19.68 4.63
CA THR A 222 -6.61 18.43 5.33
C THR A 222 -8.02 18.00 4.93
N LEU A 223 -8.11 16.85 4.26
CA LEU A 223 -9.39 16.25 3.85
C LEU A 223 -10.00 15.43 4.98
N TYR A 224 -9.16 14.69 5.68
CA TYR A 224 -9.55 13.89 6.83
C TYR A 224 -8.37 13.66 7.78
N GLU A 225 -8.64 13.65 9.07
CA GLU A 225 -7.68 13.31 10.11
C GLU A 225 -8.36 12.44 11.17
N GLU A 226 -7.80 11.25 11.46
CA GLU A 226 -8.29 10.35 12.48
C GLU A 226 -7.66 10.72 13.84
N THR A 227 -8.47 11.31 14.72
CA THR A 227 -8.05 11.78 16.03
C THR A 227 -8.71 11.03 17.19
N GLU A 228 -9.78 10.28 16.91
CA GLU A 228 -10.62 9.65 17.94
C GLU A 228 -10.14 8.24 18.27
N GLU A 229 -9.88 7.42 17.24
CA GLU A 229 -9.56 6.00 17.40
C GLU A 229 -8.09 5.72 17.05
N LEU A 230 -7.26 5.58 18.09
CA LEU A 230 -5.81 5.37 17.92
C LEU A 230 -5.46 4.07 17.18
N GLY A 231 -6.35 3.08 17.13
CA GLY A 231 -6.18 1.84 16.37
C GLY A 231 -6.51 1.96 14.88
N PHE A 232 -7.18 3.03 14.46
CA PHE A 232 -7.61 3.21 13.07
C PHE A 232 -6.51 3.83 12.21
N THR A 233 -6.45 3.42 10.95
CA THR A 233 -5.56 3.99 9.94
C THR A 233 -6.36 4.69 8.86
N VAL A 234 -5.74 5.67 8.20
CA VAL A 234 -6.33 6.38 7.06
C VAL A 234 -5.65 5.91 5.78
N SER A 235 -6.44 5.57 4.79
CA SER A 235 -5.99 5.23 3.44
C SER A 235 -6.78 5.99 2.39
N ILE A 236 -6.23 6.09 1.19
CA ILE A 236 -6.89 6.70 0.04
C ILE A 236 -6.97 5.70 -1.11
N GLY A 237 -8.02 5.81 -1.91
CA GLY A 237 -8.23 5.01 -3.11
C GLY A 237 -8.95 5.82 -4.17
N ARG A 238 -8.84 5.41 -5.43
CA ARG A 238 -9.55 6.02 -6.55
C ARG A 238 -10.59 5.04 -7.07
N SER A 239 -11.79 5.53 -7.40
CA SER A 239 -12.79 4.72 -8.11
C SER A 239 -12.22 4.22 -9.44
N HIS A 240 -12.68 3.06 -9.89
CA HIS A 240 -12.16 2.46 -11.11
C HIS A 240 -12.50 3.31 -12.35
N ASP A 241 -13.65 4.01 -12.35
CA ASP A 241 -14.00 5.00 -13.37
C ASP A 241 -13.25 6.34 -13.23
N ARG A 242 -12.38 6.47 -12.21
CA ARG A 242 -11.56 7.65 -11.89
C ARG A 242 -12.33 8.93 -11.56
N SER A 243 -13.62 8.83 -11.30
CA SER A 243 -14.47 9.99 -10.99
C SER A 243 -14.37 10.47 -9.55
N LEU A 244 -14.07 9.54 -8.61
CA LEU A 244 -14.01 9.80 -7.18
C LEU A 244 -12.67 9.40 -6.56
N ILE A 245 -12.30 10.11 -5.49
CA ILE A 245 -11.23 9.72 -4.58
C ILE A 245 -11.89 9.38 -3.24
N PHE A 246 -11.64 8.16 -2.74
CA PHE A 246 -12.12 7.66 -1.47
C PHE A 246 -11.09 7.89 -0.37
N LEU A 247 -11.59 8.23 0.81
CA LEU A 247 -10.84 8.38 2.05
C LEU A 247 -11.41 7.33 3.02
N ALA A 248 -10.69 6.23 3.22
CA ALA A 248 -11.13 5.17 4.11
C ALA A 248 -10.38 5.25 5.44
N THR A 249 -11.10 5.07 6.53
CA THR A 249 -10.54 4.93 7.88
C THR A 249 -11.11 3.69 8.53
N GLY A 250 -10.29 3.01 9.34
CA GLY A 250 -10.75 1.79 10.01
C GLY A 250 -9.61 0.97 10.59
N ASP A 251 -10.02 -0.16 11.15
CA ASP A 251 -9.17 -1.26 11.60
C ASP A 251 -9.49 -2.54 10.80
N ASN A 252 -9.16 -3.71 11.35
CA ASN A 252 -9.40 -4.99 10.69
C ASN A 252 -10.87 -5.44 10.67
N THR A 253 -11.78 -4.75 11.36
CA THR A 253 -13.17 -5.18 11.57
C THR A 253 -14.19 -4.08 11.36
N THR A 254 -13.73 -2.83 11.28
CA THR A 254 -14.61 -1.67 11.20
C THR A 254 -14.10 -0.69 10.16
N THR A 255 -14.96 -0.28 9.25
CA THR A 255 -14.61 0.66 8.18
C THR A 255 -15.55 1.86 8.15
N GLU A 256 -15.00 3.01 7.80
CA GLU A 256 -15.74 4.23 7.46
C GLU A 256 -15.11 4.85 6.21
N VAL A 257 -15.91 5.23 5.23
CA VAL A 257 -15.42 5.79 3.96
C VAL A 257 -16.11 7.13 3.67
N ARG A 258 -15.31 8.07 3.21
CA ARG A 258 -15.73 9.33 2.62
C ARG A 258 -15.26 9.39 1.17
N PHE A 259 -15.81 10.29 0.38
CA PHE A 259 -15.31 10.56 -0.96
C PHE A 259 -15.30 12.06 -1.28
N VAL A 260 -14.44 12.41 -2.23
CA VAL A 260 -14.41 13.71 -2.91
C VAL A 260 -14.40 13.49 -4.42
N PRO A 261 -14.91 14.43 -5.24
CA PRO A 261 -14.74 14.37 -6.68
C PRO A 261 -13.24 14.43 -7.07
N ALA A 262 -12.79 13.57 -7.97
CA ALA A 262 -11.41 13.61 -8.47
C ALA A 262 -11.10 14.90 -9.27
N ALA A 263 -12.15 15.57 -9.78
CA ALA A 263 -12.05 16.87 -10.46
C ALA A 263 -11.93 18.05 -9.48
N ASP A 264 -12.34 17.89 -8.23
CA ASP A 264 -12.25 18.91 -7.18
C ASP A 264 -11.92 18.25 -5.83
N PRO A 265 -10.70 17.77 -5.62
CA PRO A 265 -10.32 17.11 -4.37
C PRO A 265 -10.34 18.03 -3.14
N ALA A 266 -10.37 19.36 -3.34
CA ALA A 266 -10.48 20.33 -2.24
C ALA A 266 -11.92 20.45 -1.70
N ALA A 267 -12.91 19.87 -2.37
CA ALA A 267 -14.30 19.85 -1.89
C ALA A 267 -14.39 19.17 -0.52
N ALA A 268 -15.42 19.54 0.26
CA ALA A 268 -15.68 18.90 1.54
C ALA A 268 -15.99 17.39 1.34
N PRO A 269 -15.29 16.47 2.04
CA PRO A 269 -15.51 15.05 1.89
C PRO A 269 -16.93 14.63 2.34
N VAL A 270 -17.59 13.84 1.51
CA VAL A 270 -18.95 13.30 1.77
C VAL A 270 -18.83 11.95 2.46
N LEU A 271 -19.40 11.82 3.66
CA LEU A 271 -19.44 10.55 4.40
C LEU A 271 -20.45 9.60 3.74
N ILE A 272 -20.01 8.36 3.44
CA ILE A 272 -20.87 7.32 2.87
C ILE A 272 -21.76 6.71 3.95
N SER A 273 -21.15 6.22 5.02
CA SER A 273 -21.88 5.71 6.19
C SER A 273 -21.01 5.78 7.44
N PRO A 274 -21.55 6.22 8.59
CA PRO A 274 -20.78 6.28 9.84
C PRO A 274 -20.25 4.90 10.25
N ARG A 275 -19.11 4.86 10.91
CA ARG A 275 -18.54 3.60 11.45
C ARG A 275 -19.52 2.91 12.40
N LYS A 276 -19.55 1.59 12.32
CA LYS A 276 -20.28 0.72 13.26
C LYS A 276 -19.35 -0.43 13.62
N PRO A 277 -19.09 -0.70 14.91
CA PRO A 277 -18.22 -1.80 15.29
C PRO A 277 -18.59 -3.12 14.61
N GLY A 278 -17.60 -3.78 14.02
CA GLY A 278 -17.77 -5.05 13.29
C GLY A 278 -18.34 -4.91 11.88
N ARG A 279 -18.66 -3.69 11.42
CA ARG A 279 -19.09 -3.49 10.03
C ARG A 279 -17.91 -3.07 9.15
N GLU A 280 -17.65 -3.91 8.18
CA GLU A 280 -16.68 -3.70 7.12
C GLU A 280 -17.40 -3.33 5.83
N TYR A 281 -16.83 -2.40 5.06
CA TYR A 281 -17.27 -2.14 3.70
C TYR A 281 -16.18 -1.51 2.84
N SER A 282 -16.17 -1.86 1.57
CA SER A 282 -15.38 -1.22 0.53
C SER A 282 -16.30 -0.63 -0.53
N VAL A 283 -15.80 0.38 -1.25
CA VAL A 283 -16.60 1.13 -2.21
C VAL A 283 -15.83 1.30 -3.51
N ASP A 284 -16.55 1.17 -4.61
CA ASP A 284 -16.12 1.58 -5.95
C ASP A 284 -17.20 2.44 -6.60
N ALA A 285 -16.94 3.06 -7.74
CA ALA A 285 -17.89 3.87 -8.46
C ALA A 285 -17.84 3.62 -9.97
N ALA A 286 -19.01 3.60 -10.57
CA ALA A 286 -19.24 3.59 -12.01
C ALA A 286 -20.63 4.07 -12.33
N HIS A 287 -20.81 4.73 -13.49
CA HIS A 287 -22.10 5.19 -14.00
C HIS A 287 -22.89 6.08 -13.02
N GLY A 288 -22.17 6.90 -12.23
CA GLY A 288 -22.79 7.76 -11.24
C GLY A 288 -23.43 7.03 -10.06
N ARG A 289 -23.03 5.78 -9.79
CA ARG A 289 -23.46 4.95 -8.65
C ARG A 289 -22.25 4.53 -7.82
N LEU A 290 -22.48 4.35 -6.53
CA LEU A 290 -21.54 3.71 -5.61
C LEU A 290 -21.86 2.21 -5.55
N TRP A 291 -20.81 1.37 -5.64
CA TRP A 291 -20.89 -0.08 -5.54
C TRP A 291 -20.19 -0.50 -4.26
N ILE A 292 -20.93 -1.14 -3.36
CA ILE A 292 -20.52 -1.33 -1.96
C ILE A 292 -20.50 -2.83 -1.64
N VAL A 293 -19.33 -3.36 -1.26
CA VAL A 293 -19.21 -4.70 -0.71
C VAL A 293 -19.21 -4.56 0.81
N THR A 294 -20.12 -5.22 1.52
CA THR A 294 -20.28 -5.03 2.97
C THR A 294 -20.80 -6.27 3.68
N ASN A 295 -20.44 -6.42 4.97
CA ASN A 295 -20.92 -7.47 5.87
C ASN A 295 -22.08 -7.02 6.79
N ASP A 296 -22.75 -5.90 6.45
CA ASP A 296 -23.78 -5.30 7.30
C ASP A 296 -25.06 -6.15 7.49
N ASP A 297 -25.34 -7.06 6.54
CA ASP A 297 -26.49 -7.97 6.53
C ASP A 297 -26.09 -9.44 6.62
N HIS A 298 -24.90 -9.79 6.11
CA HIS A 298 -24.41 -11.18 6.08
C HIS A 298 -22.90 -11.27 6.26
N VAL A 299 -22.42 -12.23 7.07
CA VAL A 299 -20.99 -12.42 7.39
C VAL A 299 -20.13 -12.69 6.15
N ASN A 300 -20.69 -13.30 5.10
CA ASN A 300 -19.99 -13.56 3.82
C ASN A 300 -20.13 -12.41 2.82
N PHE A 301 -20.51 -11.23 3.28
CA PHE A 301 -20.71 -10.01 2.53
C PHE A 301 -21.81 -10.07 1.48
N ARG A 302 -22.32 -8.91 1.11
CA ARG A 302 -23.23 -8.65 -0.01
C ARG A 302 -22.69 -7.54 -0.89
N LEU A 303 -23.14 -7.48 -2.15
CA LEU A 303 -22.98 -6.30 -3.01
C LEU A 303 -24.23 -5.43 -2.92
N ALA A 304 -24.03 -4.16 -2.63
CA ALA A 304 -25.07 -3.14 -2.65
C ALA A 304 -24.71 -2.00 -3.59
N GLU A 305 -25.71 -1.20 -3.97
CA GLU A 305 -25.51 0.06 -4.68
C GLU A 305 -26.13 1.24 -3.89
N ALA A 306 -25.61 2.44 -4.14
CA ALA A 306 -26.15 3.68 -3.60
C ALA A 306 -26.00 4.85 -4.59
N ASP A 307 -26.87 5.86 -4.42
CA ASP A 307 -26.76 7.14 -5.11
C ASP A 307 -25.73 8.01 -4.35
N PRO A 308 -24.70 8.60 -4.99
CA PRO A 308 -23.77 9.50 -4.32
C PRO A 308 -24.42 10.69 -3.63
N ALA A 309 -25.64 11.11 -4.06
CA ALA A 309 -26.42 12.15 -3.39
C ALA A 309 -27.08 11.66 -2.08
N ARG A 310 -27.24 10.36 -1.92
CA ARG A 310 -27.77 9.68 -0.71
C ARG A 310 -26.91 8.45 -0.39
N PRO A 311 -25.63 8.64 -0.08
CA PRO A 311 -24.64 7.56 -0.05
C PRO A 311 -24.87 6.53 1.06
N GLY A 312 -25.72 6.84 2.07
CA GLY A 312 -26.09 5.93 3.15
C GLY A 312 -27.28 5.01 2.83
N ASP A 313 -27.97 5.20 1.71
CA ASP A 313 -29.15 4.42 1.30
C ASP A 313 -28.73 3.24 0.41
N TRP A 314 -28.41 2.10 1.02
CA TRP A 314 -27.84 0.94 0.33
C TRP A 314 -28.91 -0.05 -0.14
N ALA A 315 -29.05 -0.21 -1.44
CA ALA A 315 -29.93 -1.21 -2.07
C ALA A 315 -29.15 -2.47 -2.41
N THR A 316 -29.64 -3.66 -2.01
CA THR A 316 -28.99 -4.94 -2.31
C THR A 316 -29.04 -5.26 -3.80
N VAL A 317 -27.88 -5.57 -4.39
CA VAL A 317 -27.69 -6.03 -5.77
C VAL A 317 -27.41 -7.54 -5.81
N VAL A 318 -26.48 -8.01 -4.98
CA VAL A 318 -26.20 -9.43 -4.77
C VAL A 318 -26.33 -9.70 -3.28
N PRO A 319 -27.32 -10.50 -2.84
CA PRO A 319 -27.50 -10.80 -1.42
C PRO A 319 -26.35 -11.65 -0.85
N GLY A 320 -26.10 -11.56 0.44
CA GLY A 320 -25.20 -12.44 1.17
C GLY A 320 -25.66 -13.89 1.09
N SER A 321 -24.73 -14.84 1.22
CA SER A 321 -24.97 -16.27 1.06
C SER A 321 -24.09 -17.11 1.99
N ASP A 322 -24.65 -18.17 2.60
CA ASP A 322 -23.87 -19.09 3.42
C ASP A 322 -22.82 -19.88 2.62
N ARG A 323 -22.97 -19.96 1.29
CA ARG A 323 -22.08 -20.74 0.42
C ARG A 323 -21.12 -19.90 -0.41
N VAL A 324 -21.40 -18.62 -0.56
CA VAL A 324 -20.60 -17.71 -1.41
C VAL A 324 -20.06 -16.61 -0.53
N TYR A 325 -18.75 -16.58 -0.36
CA TYR A 325 -18.05 -15.48 0.28
C TYR A 325 -17.65 -14.45 -0.79
N LEU A 326 -18.26 -13.27 -0.78
CA LEU A 326 -17.92 -12.16 -1.66
C LEU A 326 -16.68 -11.44 -1.10
N ARG A 327 -15.53 -11.58 -1.78
CA ARG A 327 -14.25 -11.04 -1.34
C ARG A 327 -13.97 -9.62 -1.86
N GLY A 328 -14.59 -9.24 -2.98
CA GLY A 328 -14.42 -7.92 -3.57
C GLY A 328 -15.19 -7.76 -4.87
N ALA A 329 -15.36 -6.51 -5.26
CA ALA A 329 -15.97 -6.10 -6.51
C ALA A 329 -15.20 -4.94 -7.11
N THR A 330 -14.99 -4.94 -8.43
CA THR A 330 -14.40 -3.84 -9.20
C THR A 330 -15.34 -3.50 -10.34
N SER A 331 -15.71 -2.24 -10.45
CA SER A 331 -16.68 -1.75 -11.43
C SER A 331 -15.98 -1.36 -12.73
N TYR A 332 -16.27 -2.07 -13.80
CA TYR A 332 -15.81 -1.74 -15.16
C TYR A 332 -16.92 -1.06 -15.96
N ARG A 333 -16.64 -0.58 -17.17
CA ARG A 333 -17.64 0.11 -18.00
C ARG A 333 -18.89 -0.72 -18.24
N ASP A 334 -18.77 -2.01 -18.53
CA ASP A 334 -19.89 -2.82 -19.00
C ASP A 334 -20.35 -3.86 -17.94
N HIS A 335 -19.60 -4.07 -16.87
CA HIS A 335 -19.86 -5.07 -15.82
C HIS A 335 -19.09 -4.79 -14.53
N ILE A 336 -19.43 -5.55 -13.49
CA ILE A 336 -18.72 -5.62 -12.23
C ILE A 336 -17.98 -6.95 -12.19
N ALA A 337 -16.66 -6.91 -11.98
CA ALA A 337 -15.85 -8.10 -11.73
C ALA A 337 -15.94 -8.46 -10.24
N LEU A 338 -16.47 -9.64 -9.95
CA LEU A 338 -16.62 -10.16 -8.59
C LEU A 338 -15.55 -11.20 -8.30
N SER A 339 -14.84 -11.02 -7.20
CA SER A 339 -13.97 -12.04 -6.60
C SER A 339 -14.74 -12.75 -5.50
N THR A 340 -14.99 -14.04 -5.67
CA THR A 340 -15.77 -14.84 -4.72
C THR A 340 -15.02 -16.10 -4.30
N ARG A 341 -15.43 -16.70 -3.19
CA ARG A 341 -15.02 -18.06 -2.80
C ARG A 341 -16.26 -18.92 -2.60
N VAL A 342 -16.34 -20.02 -3.32
CA VAL A 342 -17.46 -20.95 -3.30
C VAL A 342 -16.92 -22.35 -3.03
N ASP A 343 -17.45 -23.01 -2.00
CA ASP A 343 -17.02 -24.34 -1.58
C ASP A 343 -15.49 -24.47 -1.40
N GLY A 344 -14.84 -23.40 -0.91
CA GLY A 344 -13.39 -23.34 -0.66
C GLY A 344 -12.52 -22.93 -1.85
N LEU A 345 -13.07 -22.80 -3.06
CA LEU A 345 -12.34 -22.41 -4.27
C LEU A 345 -12.63 -20.96 -4.66
N ASP A 346 -11.60 -20.26 -5.11
CA ASP A 346 -11.74 -18.93 -5.67
C ASP A 346 -12.49 -19.00 -7.00
N GLN A 347 -13.43 -18.08 -7.20
CA GLN A 347 -14.19 -17.95 -8.44
C GLN A 347 -14.26 -16.50 -8.86
N LEU A 348 -14.00 -16.25 -10.13
CA LEU A 348 -14.05 -14.95 -10.74
C LEU A 348 -15.29 -14.87 -11.64
N VAL A 349 -16.12 -13.86 -11.42
CA VAL A 349 -17.40 -13.68 -12.12
C VAL A 349 -17.46 -12.27 -12.70
N LEU A 350 -17.81 -12.19 -13.97
CA LEU A 350 -18.17 -10.93 -14.64
C LEU A 350 -19.69 -10.79 -14.61
N ARG A 351 -20.18 -9.80 -13.86
CA ARG A 351 -21.61 -9.54 -13.71
C ARG A 351 -21.99 -8.27 -14.47
N GLY A 352 -22.79 -8.42 -15.53
CA GLY A 352 -23.38 -7.29 -16.22
C GLY A 352 -24.28 -6.47 -15.29
N TYR A 353 -24.42 -5.18 -15.57
CA TYR A 353 -25.29 -4.30 -14.77
C TYR A 353 -26.79 -4.68 -14.88
N ALA A 354 -27.19 -5.41 -15.90
CA ALA A 354 -28.52 -6.00 -16.05
C ALA A 354 -28.75 -7.29 -15.22
N GLY A 355 -27.66 -7.84 -14.62
CA GLY A 355 -27.74 -8.99 -13.72
C GLY A 355 -27.33 -10.33 -14.34
N ASP A 356 -26.95 -10.37 -15.60
CA ASP A 356 -26.33 -11.53 -16.26
C ASP A 356 -24.94 -11.77 -15.69
N GLU A 357 -24.55 -13.05 -15.55
CA GLU A 357 -23.27 -13.44 -14.97
C GLU A 357 -22.53 -14.42 -15.88
N GLU A 358 -21.25 -14.16 -16.06
CA GLU A 358 -20.29 -15.07 -16.72
C GLU A 358 -19.20 -15.43 -15.74
N ARG A 359 -19.02 -16.72 -15.49
CA ARG A 359 -17.95 -17.24 -14.67
C ARG A 359 -16.72 -17.53 -15.52
N ILE A 360 -15.54 -17.08 -15.10
CA ILE A 360 -14.26 -17.41 -15.72
C ILE A 360 -13.89 -18.86 -15.38
N PRO A 361 -13.78 -19.76 -16.37
CA PRO A 361 -13.48 -21.17 -16.11
C PRO A 361 -11.99 -21.39 -15.85
N PHE A 362 -11.67 -22.30 -14.93
CA PHE A 362 -10.33 -22.84 -14.70
C PHE A 362 -10.34 -24.35 -14.90
N ALA A 363 -9.27 -24.90 -15.50
CA ALA A 363 -9.20 -26.32 -15.85
C ALA A 363 -8.84 -27.20 -14.64
N GLU A 364 -8.16 -26.64 -13.64
CA GLU A 364 -7.68 -27.35 -12.46
C GLU A 364 -8.82 -27.60 -11.48
N ALA A 365 -8.78 -28.75 -10.79
CA ALA A 365 -9.74 -29.09 -9.75
C ALA A 365 -9.51 -28.31 -8.44
N SER A 366 -8.29 -27.82 -8.22
CA SER A 366 -7.90 -26.98 -7.06
C SER A 366 -6.95 -25.90 -7.53
N TYR A 367 -7.29 -24.65 -7.26
CA TYR A 367 -6.54 -23.47 -7.71
C TYR A 367 -6.79 -22.30 -6.77
N SER A 368 -5.90 -21.31 -6.86
CA SER A 368 -6.14 -19.94 -6.39
C SER A 368 -6.18 -19.02 -7.61
N ALA A 369 -7.12 -18.09 -7.63
CA ALA A 369 -7.24 -17.14 -8.72
C ALA A 369 -7.69 -15.78 -8.23
N GLY A 370 -7.20 -14.72 -8.88
CA GLY A 370 -7.56 -13.34 -8.63
C GLY A 370 -7.45 -12.47 -9.88
N PHE A 371 -8.17 -11.35 -9.89
CA PHE A 371 -7.90 -10.30 -10.86
C PHE A 371 -6.59 -9.61 -10.46
N SER A 372 -5.67 -9.48 -11.43
CA SER A 372 -4.42 -8.74 -11.27
C SER A 372 -4.64 -7.25 -11.56
N GLY A 373 -3.56 -6.46 -11.71
CA GLY A 373 -3.66 -5.04 -12.06
C GLY A 373 -4.30 -4.82 -13.43
N ASN A 374 -5.54 -4.32 -13.44
CA ASN A 374 -6.33 -3.99 -14.62
C ASN A 374 -6.80 -2.53 -14.52
N PRO A 375 -5.94 -1.53 -14.81
CA PRO A 375 -6.24 -0.12 -14.55
C PRO A 375 -7.23 0.50 -15.54
N GLU A 376 -7.45 -0.15 -16.69
CA GLU A 376 -8.39 0.33 -17.72
C GLU A 376 -9.83 0.13 -17.28
N PHE A 377 -10.65 1.19 -17.33
CA PHE A 377 -12.09 1.09 -17.05
C PHE A 377 -12.85 0.28 -18.09
N ALA A 378 -12.33 0.22 -19.31
CA ALA A 378 -12.86 -0.57 -20.43
C ALA A 378 -11.75 -1.42 -21.04
N PRO A 379 -11.29 -2.49 -20.38
CA PRO A 379 -10.19 -3.31 -20.87
C PRO A 379 -10.64 -4.20 -22.02
N ASP A 380 -9.74 -4.45 -22.98
CA ASP A 380 -9.94 -5.45 -24.03
C ASP A 380 -9.70 -6.90 -23.52
N ALA A 381 -8.95 -7.04 -22.43
CA ALA A 381 -8.64 -8.31 -21.77
C ALA A 381 -8.32 -8.12 -20.29
N TYR A 382 -8.57 -9.15 -19.48
CA TYR A 382 -8.22 -9.17 -18.05
C TYR A 382 -6.90 -9.90 -17.81
N ARG A 383 -6.13 -9.37 -16.88
CA ARG A 383 -5.03 -10.10 -16.25
C ARG A 383 -5.54 -10.83 -15.04
N LEU A 384 -5.19 -12.08 -14.94
CA LEU A 384 -5.47 -12.96 -13.82
C LEU A 384 -4.15 -13.46 -13.23
N HIS A 385 -4.16 -13.88 -11.98
CA HIS A 385 -3.07 -14.58 -11.30
C HIS A 385 -3.60 -15.76 -10.54
#